data_01b57a86b9f8267e5ab1ea21f954c17b
#
_entry.id   01b57a86b9f8267e5ab1ea21f954c17b
#
_cell.length_a   1.000
_cell.length_b   1.000
_cell.length_c   1.000
_cell.angle_alpha   90.00
_cell.angle_beta   90.00
_cell.angle_gamma   90.00
#
_symmetry.space_group_name_H-M   'P 1'
#
loop_
_entity.id
_entity.type
_entity.pdbx_description
1 polymer ?
#
loop_
_entity_poly.entity_id
_entity_poly.type
_entity_poly.pdbx_seq_one_letter_code
_entity_poly.pdbx_strand_id
1 'polypeptide(L)'
;LGDVYKRQMPKRFQFRMVPSFKNFLLDRKGDIHYIGGADVLPAPLEPAEEAEVIADLGTEYDTKAKTMLIEHNLRLVVYIAKKFDNTGVGVEDLISIGTIGLIKAINSFDINKKIKLATYASRCIENEILMYLRRNHKTRMEVSIDEPLNVDWDGNELLLSDILGTVSYTHLRA
;
A
#
# COMPACT_ATOMS: atom_id res chain seq x y z
N LEU A 1 -19.53 -31.75 -5.73
CA LEU A 1 -18.77 -30.61 -6.29
C LEU A 1 -18.71 -29.39 -5.34
N GLY A 2 -19.26 -29.50 -4.10
CA GLY A 2 -19.37 -28.41 -3.14
C GLY A 2 -18.27 -28.32 -2.08
N ASP A 3 -17.41 -29.34 -1.90
CA ASP A 3 -16.54 -29.42 -0.72
C ASP A 3 -15.06 -29.12 -0.94
N VAL A 4 -14.64 -28.84 -2.18
CA VAL A 4 -13.22 -28.58 -2.49
C VAL A 4 -12.82 -27.13 -2.17
N TYR A 5 -13.76 -26.20 -2.10
CA TYR A 5 -13.46 -24.76 -1.85
C TYR A 5 -13.42 -24.37 -0.37
N LYS A 6 -13.76 -25.26 0.57
CA LYS A 6 -13.76 -24.92 2.01
C LYS A 6 -12.40 -25.01 2.70
N ARG A 7 -11.35 -25.48 2.03
CA ARG A 7 -10.04 -25.73 2.68
C ARG A 7 -8.98 -24.64 2.48
N GLN A 8 -9.27 -23.52 1.82
CA GLN A 8 -8.27 -22.46 1.58
C GLN A 8 -8.67 -21.08 2.13
N MET A 9 -9.50 -21.01 3.13
CA MET A 9 -9.61 -19.78 3.91
C MET A 9 -8.46 -19.74 4.90
N PRO A 10 -7.50 -18.79 4.75
CA PRO A 10 -6.49 -18.58 5.78
C PRO A 10 -7.23 -18.23 7.08
N LYS A 11 -6.82 -18.88 8.15
CA LYS A 11 -7.31 -18.69 9.52
C LYS A 11 -7.51 -17.18 9.75
N ARG A 12 -8.70 -16.81 10.24
CA ARG A 12 -9.09 -15.45 10.65
C ARG A 12 -7.86 -14.68 11.12
N PHE A 13 -7.47 -13.65 10.39
CA PHE A 13 -6.62 -12.61 10.91
C PHE A 13 -7.40 -11.96 12.06
N GLN A 14 -7.14 -12.41 13.25
CA GLN A 14 -7.57 -11.71 14.44
C GLN A 14 -6.74 -10.43 14.47
N PHE A 15 -7.33 -9.32 14.01
CA PHE A 15 -6.83 -7.99 14.29
C PHE A 15 -6.79 -7.84 15.82
N ARG A 16 -5.67 -8.20 16.40
CA ARG A 16 -5.33 -7.77 17.74
C ARG A 16 -5.09 -6.28 17.62
N MET A 17 -6.12 -5.51 17.98
CA MET A 17 -6.04 -4.07 18.11
C MET A 17 -4.86 -3.78 19.05
N VAL A 18 -3.74 -3.32 18.49
CA VAL A 18 -2.52 -3.05 19.26
C VAL A 18 -2.83 -1.89 20.20
N PRO A 19 -2.70 -2.05 21.53
CA PRO A 19 -3.02 -1.00 22.49
C PRO A 19 -2.08 0.21 22.45
N SER A 20 -1.11 0.24 21.53
CA SER A 20 0.03 1.17 21.53
C SER A 20 -0.14 2.43 20.70
N PHE A 21 -1.33 2.72 20.17
CA PHE A 21 -1.56 3.96 19.43
C PHE A 21 -1.36 5.22 20.30
N LYS A 22 -1.64 5.11 21.60
CA LYS A 22 -1.38 6.21 22.54
C LYS A 22 0.11 6.50 22.72
N ASN A 23 0.95 5.48 22.72
CA ASN A 23 2.40 5.65 22.95
C ASN A 23 3.11 6.20 21.70
N PHE A 24 2.61 5.95 20.50
CA PHE A 24 3.17 6.50 19.27
C PHE A 24 2.97 8.02 19.18
N LEU A 25 1.81 8.53 19.60
CA LEU A 25 1.54 9.97 19.62
C LEU A 25 2.28 10.70 20.76
N LEU A 26 2.75 9.97 21.80
CA LEU A 26 3.46 10.54 22.96
C LEU A 26 4.98 10.48 22.83
N ASP A 27 5.53 9.63 21.94
CA ASP A 27 6.97 9.53 21.73
C ASP A 27 7.46 10.56 20.70
N ARG A 28 7.41 11.83 21.10
CA ARG A 28 7.81 13.01 20.30
C ARG A 28 9.32 13.16 20.11
N LYS A 29 10.15 12.24 20.62
CA LYS A 29 11.61 12.41 20.67
C LYS A 29 12.42 11.53 19.73
N GLY A 30 11.79 10.69 18.91
CA GLY A 30 12.51 9.90 17.92
C GLY A 30 12.49 10.55 16.55
N ASP A 31 13.67 10.94 16.04
CA ASP A 31 13.81 11.35 14.64
C ASP A 31 13.56 10.14 13.74
N ILE A 32 12.55 10.24 12.89
CA ILE A 32 12.29 9.23 11.85
C ILE A 32 12.97 9.71 10.58
N HIS A 33 14.10 9.09 10.25
CA HIS A 33 14.79 9.33 8.99
C HIS A 33 14.09 8.54 7.89
N TYR A 34 13.86 9.19 6.76
CA TYR A 34 13.40 8.52 5.54
C TYR A 34 14.55 7.66 4.99
N ILE A 35 14.27 6.42 4.63
CA ILE A 35 15.26 5.49 4.09
C ILE A 35 15.71 6.02 2.73
N GLY A 36 16.88 6.65 2.66
CA GLY A 36 17.47 7.16 1.42
C GLY A 36 17.84 8.64 1.40
N GLY A 37 17.46 9.44 2.40
CA GLY A 37 17.81 10.85 2.50
C GLY A 37 18.23 11.27 3.90
N ALA A 38 19.06 12.31 3.99
CA ALA A 38 19.44 12.96 5.26
C ALA A 38 18.30 13.82 5.85
N ASP A 39 17.16 13.90 5.14
CA ASP A 39 16.07 14.77 5.53
C ASP A 39 15.19 14.10 6.59
N VAL A 40 15.04 14.79 7.69
CA VAL A 40 14.16 14.38 8.80
C VAL A 40 12.71 14.75 8.42
N LEU A 41 11.82 13.79 8.50
CA LEU A 41 10.39 14.06 8.29
C LEU A 41 9.88 15.08 9.32
N PRO A 42 9.02 16.05 8.90
CA PRO A 42 8.49 17.06 9.79
C PRO A 42 7.74 16.43 10.98
N ALA A 43 7.80 17.12 12.11
CA ALA A 43 7.07 16.70 13.31
C ALA A 43 5.56 16.76 13.07
N PRO A 44 4.76 15.90 13.73
CA PRO A 44 3.32 15.99 13.65
C PRO A 44 2.82 17.34 14.20
N LEU A 45 1.75 17.87 13.62
CA LEU A 45 1.11 19.11 14.07
C LEU A 45 0.58 18.99 15.50
N GLU A 46 0.59 20.10 16.22
CA GLU A 46 -0.13 20.22 17.49
C GLU A 46 -1.65 20.07 17.25
N PRO A 47 -2.41 19.53 18.21
CA PRO A 47 -3.85 19.34 18.03
C PRO A 47 -4.64 20.63 17.73
N ALA A 48 -4.16 21.79 18.21
CA ALA A 48 -4.76 23.09 17.91
C ALA A 48 -4.49 23.51 16.47
N GLU A 49 -3.23 23.39 16.02
CA GLU A 49 -2.80 23.69 14.65
C GLU A 49 -3.48 22.74 13.65
N GLU A 50 -3.56 21.43 13.98
CA GLU A 50 -4.26 20.46 13.14
C GLU A 50 -5.72 20.86 12.93
N ALA A 51 -6.41 21.34 13.98
CA ALA A 51 -7.81 21.76 13.90
C ALA A 51 -7.98 23.00 13.02
N GLU A 52 -7.06 23.96 13.08
CA GLU A 52 -7.07 25.17 12.22
C GLU A 52 -6.88 24.78 10.76
N VAL A 53 -5.86 23.97 10.46
CA VAL A 53 -5.57 23.51 9.09
C VAL A 53 -6.71 22.66 8.54
N ILE A 54 -7.38 21.87 9.36
CA ILE A 54 -8.57 21.11 8.94
C ILE A 54 -9.75 22.05 8.64
N ALA A 55 -9.92 23.14 9.37
CA ALA A 55 -10.97 24.12 9.11
C ALA A 55 -10.77 24.85 7.76
N ASP A 56 -9.53 24.96 7.29
CA ASP A 56 -9.20 25.54 6.00
C ASP A 56 -9.49 24.63 4.80
N LEU A 57 -9.81 23.35 5.04
CA LEU A 57 -10.21 22.43 3.98
C LEU A 57 -11.52 22.88 3.33
N GLY A 58 -11.50 23.01 2.01
CA GLY A 58 -12.66 23.49 1.22
C GLY A 58 -12.76 25.02 1.10
N THR A 59 -11.79 25.77 1.61
CA THR A 59 -11.65 27.21 1.44
C THR A 59 -10.64 27.55 0.32
N GLU A 60 -10.35 28.83 0.12
CA GLU A 60 -9.31 29.28 -0.82
C GLU A 60 -7.91 28.72 -0.49
N TYR A 61 -7.68 28.35 0.78
CA TYR A 61 -6.42 27.78 1.27
C TYR A 61 -6.36 26.24 1.21
N ASP A 62 -7.36 25.59 0.63
CA ASP A 62 -7.50 24.10 0.57
C ASP A 62 -6.22 23.40 0.11
N THR A 63 -5.56 23.90 -0.93
CA THR A 63 -4.35 23.29 -1.48
C THR A 63 -3.19 23.32 -0.49
N LYS A 64 -3.00 24.45 0.21
CA LYS A 64 -1.95 24.61 1.21
C LYS A 64 -2.24 23.76 2.44
N ALA A 65 -3.48 23.77 2.89
CA ALA A 65 -3.95 22.95 4.02
C ALA A 65 -3.71 21.45 3.75
N LYS A 66 -4.08 20.96 2.57
CA LYS A 66 -3.83 19.58 2.16
C LYS A 66 -2.35 19.23 2.14
N THR A 67 -1.50 20.07 1.55
CA THR A 67 -0.06 19.86 1.51
C THR A 67 0.51 19.75 2.92
N MET A 68 0.16 20.69 3.80
CA MET A 68 0.60 20.71 5.18
C MET A 68 0.16 19.46 5.96
N LEU A 69 -1.11 19.05 5.79
CA LEU A 69 -1.62 17.83 6.41
C LEU A 69 -0.90 16.57 5.90
N ILE A 70 -0.55 16.51 4.60
CA ILE A 70 0.19 15.39 4.04
C ILE A 70 1.59 15.33 4.64
N GLU A 71 2.35 16.42 4.58
CA GLU A 71 3.74 16.48 5.04
C GLU A 71 3.90 16.09 6.50
N HIS A 72 3.06 16.63 7.38
CA HIS A 72 3.11 16.38 8.81
C HIS A 72 2.58 15.00 9.24
N ASN A 73 1.87 14.29 8.33
CA ASN A 73 1.38 12.93 8.57
C ASN A 73 2.18 11.82 7.86
N LEU A 74 3.27 12.15 7.14
CA LEU A 74 4.12 11.13 6.51
C LEU A 74 4.73 10.15 7.50
N ARG A 75 5.03 10.59 8.73
CA ARG A 75 5.51 9.70 9.80
C ARG A 75 4.53 8.58 10.12
N LEU A 76 3.22 8.86 10.05
CA LEU A 76 2.16 7.86 10.23
C LEU A 76 2.19 6.81 9.11
N VAL A 77 2.43 7.24 7.86
CA VAL A 77 2.58 6.32 6.72
C VAL A 77 3.74 5.37 6.93
N VAL A 78 4.93 5.89 7.30
CA VAL A 78 6.12 5.06 7.56
C VAL A 78 5.86 4.05 8.68
N TYR A 79 5.20 4.49 9.76
CA TYR A 79 4.85 3.60 10.87
C TYR A 79 3.93 2.46 10.44
N ILE A 80 2.92 2.75 9.60
CA ILE A 80 2.00 1.73 9.11
C ILE A 80 2.69 0.82 8.11
N ALA A 81 3.47 1.36 7.16
CA ALA A 81 4.20 0.57 6.17
C ALA A 81 5.13 -0.47 6.81
N LYS A 82 5.84 -0.10 7.89
CA LYS A 82 6.69 -1.03 8.66
C LYS A 82 5.94 -2.25 9.22
N LYS A 83 4.64 -2.17 9.45
CA LYS A 83 3.85 -3.34 9.89
C LYS A 83 3.69 -4.40 8.79
N PHE A 84 3.88 -4.03 7.54
CA PHE A 84 3.74 -4.88 6.37
C PHE A 84 5.07 -5.33 5.78
N ASP A 85 6.20 -5.09 6.45
CA ASP A 85 7.54 -5.44 6.00
C ASP A 85 7.69 -6.95 5.66
N ASN A 86 6.99 -7.82 6.38
CA ASN A 86 7.02 -9.27 6.20
C ASN A 86 6.24 -9.78 4.96
N THR A 87 5.77 -8.91 4.08
CA THR A 87 4.95 -9.28 2.92
C THR A 87 5.76 -9.59 1.65
N GLY A 88 7.08 -9.38 1.69
CA GLY A 88 7.98 -9.56 0.56
C GLY A 88 7.93 -8.44 -0.47
N VAL A 89 7.32 -7.31 -0.14
CA VAL A 89 7.35 -6.06 -0.89
C VAL A 89 8.30 -5.10 -0.19
N GLY A 90 9.09 -4.33 -0.93
CA GLY A 90 10.00 -3.34 -0.38
C GLY A 90 9.27 -2.30 0.48
N VAL A 91 9.87 -1.92 1.60
CA VAL A 91 9.26 -0.91 2.52
C VAL A 91 9.03 0.42 1.81
N GLU A 92 9.91 0.80 0.89
CA GLU A 92 9.80 2.03 0.09
C GLU A 92 8.56 2.03 -0.80
N ASP A 93 8.27 0.89 -1.43
CA ASP A 93 7.05 0.72 -2.23
C ASP A 93 5.81 0.82 -1.34
N LEU A 94 5.85 0.18 -0.17
CA LEU A 94 4.75 0.25 0.80
C LEU A 94 4.52 1.67 1.32
N ILE A 95 5.59 2.46 1.52
CA ILE A 95 5.50 3.87 1.91
C ILE A 95 4.87 4.68 0.77
N SER A 96 5.30 4.47 -0.46
CA SER A 96 4.76 5.16 -1.63
C SER A 96 3.26 4.91 -1.79
N ILE A 97 2.84 3.65 -1.67
CA ILE A 97 1.43 3.23 -1.73
C ILE A 97 0.66 3.80 -0.54
N GLY A 98 1.23 3.72 0.65
CA GLY A 98 0.64 4.30 1.86
C GLY A 98 0.42 5.81 1.75
N THR A 99 1.35 6.53 1.10
CA THR A 99 1.21 7.97 0.83
C THR A 99 0.02 8.26 -0.08
N ILE A 100 -0.22 7.43 -1.10
CA ILE A 100 -1.43 7.52 -1.93
C ILE A 100 -2.68 7.34 -1.06
N GLY A 101 -2.66 6.39 -0.13
CA GLY A 101 -3.73 6.17 0.84
C GLY A 101 -3.98 7.39 1.73
N LEU A 102 -2.93 8.06 2.21
CA LEU A 102 -3.00 9.29 2.99
C LEU A 102 -3.63 10.44 2.18
N ILE A 103 -3.19 10.64 0.94
CA ILE A 103 -3.73 11.68 0.03
C ILE A 103 -5.24 11.45 -0.19
N LYS A 104 -5.64 10.20 -0.46
CA LYS A 104 -7.06 9.84 -0.60
C LYS A 104 -7.84 10.11 0.67
N ALA A 105 -7.26 9.82 1.84
CA ALA A 105 -7.89 10.08 3.12
C ALA A 105 -8.14 11.58 3.34
N ILE A 106 -7.15 12.44 3.11
CA ILE A 106 -7.27 13.89 3.27
C ILE A 106 -8.31 14.47 2.32
N ASN A 107 -8.34 14.00 1.07
CA ASN A 107 -9.31 14.46 0.07
C ASN A 107 -10.77 14.04 0.37
N SER A 108 -10.96 12.95 1.10
CA SER A 108 -12.28 12.41 1.45
C SER A 108 -12.66 12.61 2.91
N PHE A 109 -11.85 13.37 3.65
CA PHE A 109 -12.08 13.61 5.06
C PHE A 109 -13.30 14.52 5.29
N ASP A 110 -14.21 14.10 6.16
CA ASP A 110 -15.39 14.84 6.53
C ASP A 110 -15.30 15.27 8.00
N ILE A 111 -15.19 16.58 8.23
CA ILE A 111 -15.06 17.20 9.56
C ILE A 111 -16.28 16.91 10.42
N ASN A 112 -17.46 16.78 9.81
CA ASN A 112 -18.74 16.60 10.53
C ASN A 112 -18.83 15.25 11.26
N LYS A 113 -18.04 14.26 10.87
CA LYS A 113 -18.10 12.91 11.44
C LYS A 113 -17.44 12.77 12.81
N LYS A 114 -16.88 13.84 13.37
CA LYS A 114 -16.23 13.86 14.71
C LYS A 114 -15.19 12.73 14.92
N ILE A 115 -14.51 12.31 13.87
CA ILE A 115 -13.46 11.30 13.90
C ILE A 115 -12.12 12.02 13.73
N LYS A 116 -11.08 11.61 14.48
CA LYS A 116 -9.73 12.18 14.30
C LYS A 116 -9.16 11.81 12.94
N LEU A 117 -8.50 12.78 12.28
CA LEU A 117 -7.86 12.58 10.97
C LEU A 117 -6.91 11.38 10.99
N ALA A 118 -6.04 11.26 11.99
CA ALA A 118 -5.11 10.15 12.11
C ALA A 118 -5.78 8.78 12.15
N THR A 119 -6.96 8.66 12.77
CA THR A 119 -7.72 7.40 12.83
C THR A 119 -8.31 7.03 11.47
N TYR A 120 -8.84 8.01 10.76
CA TYR A 120 -9.38 7.81 9.42
C TYR A 120 -8.28 7.52 8.41
N ALA A 121 -7.21 8.32 8.42
CA ALA A 121 -6.05 8.16 7.55
C ALA A 121 -5.39 6.78 7.73
N SER A 122 -5.21 6.32 8.96
CA SER A 122 -4.64 4.99 9.23
C SER A 122 -5.39 3.87 8.50
N ARG A 123 -6.71 3.90 8.53
CA ARG A 123 -7.55 2.90 7.83
C ARG A 123 -7.43 3.00 6.31
N CYS A 124 -7.38 4.22 5.78
CA CYS A 124 -7.21 4.44 4.34
C CYS A 124 -5.83 3.95 3.86
N ILE A 125 -4.77 4.23 4.62
CA ILE A 125 -3.41 3.77 4.34
C ILE A 125 -3.34 2.23 4.36
N GLU A 126 -3.85 1.60 5.43
CA GLU A 126 -3.89 0.15 5.55
C GLU A 126 -4.66 -0.50 4.40
N ASN A 127 -5.82 0.05 4.05
CA ASN A 127 -6.63 -0.47 2.94
C ASN A 127 -5.92 -0.37 1.59
N GLU A 128 -5.23 0.74 1.31
CA GLU A 128 -4.50 0.93 0.06
C GLU A 128 -3.34 -0.08 -0.06
N ILE A 129 -2.58 -0.26 1.02
CA ILE A 129 -1.52 -1.27 1.09
C ILE A 129 -2.10 -2.69 0.88
N LEU A 130 -3.18 -3.05 1.57
CA LEU A 130 -3.82 -4.35 1.43
C LEU A 130 -4.36 -4.60 0.01
N MET A 131 -4.93 -3.56 -0.63
CA MET A 131 -5.38 -3.66 -2.02
C MET A 131 -4.21 -3.91 -2.97
N TYR A 132 -3.09 -3.22 -2.77
CA TYR A 132 -1.88 -3.44 -3.55
C TYR A 132 -1.34 -4.85 -3.37
N LEU A 133 -1.22 -5.33 -2.13
CA LEU A 133 -0.74 -6.67 -1.83
C LEU A 133 -1.62 -7.76 -2.48
N ARG A 134 -2.95 -7.58 -2.46
CA ARG A 134 -3.89 -8.52 -3.13
C ARG A 134 -3.69 -8.52 -4.65
N ARG A 135 -3.46 -7.35 -5.25
CA ARG A 135 -3.20 -7.23 -6.70
C ARG A 135 -1.86 -7.86 -7.05
N ASN A 136 -0.82 -7.53 -6.31
CA ASN A 136 0.53 -8.06 -6.52
C ASN A 136 0.59 -9.59 -6.33
N HIS A 137 -0.18 -10.14 -5.40
CA HIS A 137 -0.27 -11.60 -5.21
C HIS A 137 -0.83 -12.30 -6.45
N LYS A 138 -1.78 -11.71 -7.17
CA LYS A 138 -2.31 -12.26 -8.41
C LYS A 138 -1.25 -12.24 -9.51
N THR A 139 -0.60 -11.09 -9.72
CA THR A 139 0.45 -10.91 -10.73
C THR A 139 1.68 -11.78 -10.47
N ARG A 140 1.99 -12.07 -9.21
CA ARG A 140 3.13 -12.92 -8.84
C ARG A 140 2.96 -14.39 -9.26
N MET A 141 1.74 -14.81 -9.56
CA MET A 141 1.42 -16.14 -10.08
C MET A 141 1.45 -16.20 -11.61
N GLU A 142 1.63 -15.07 -12.27
CA GLU A 142 1.76 -14.98 -13.72
C GLU A 142 3.18 -15.37 -14.13
N VAL A 143 3.31 -16.28 -15.09
CA VAL A 143 4.57 -16.70 -15.69
C VAL A 143 4.74 -15.91 -16.98
N SER A 144 5.95 -15.40 -17.24
CA SER A 144 6.24 -14.70 -18.49
C SER A 144 6.14 -15.67 -19.66
N ILE A 145 5.50 -15.23 -20.74
CA ILE A 145 5.40 -16.03 -21.96
C ILE A 145 6.77 -16.19 -22.65
N ASP A 146 7.70 -15.27 -22.37
CA ASP A 146 9.07 -15.25 -22.87
C ASP A 146 10.05 -15.91 -21.88
N GLU A 147 9.55 -16.54 -20.80
CA GLU A 147 10.42 -17.25 -19.87
C GLU A 147 10.87 -18.58 -20.48
N PRO A 148 12.18 -18.87 -20.52
CA PRO A 148 12.70 -20.12 -21.08
C PRO A 148 12.29 -21.29 -20.18
N LEU A 149 11.57 -22.24 -20.74
CA LEU A 149 11.16 -23.47 -20.06
C LEU A 149 12.31 -24.46 -19.93
N ASN A 150 13.19 -24.47 -20.91
CA ASN A 150 14.37 -25.33 -20.93
C ASN A 150 15.44 -24.72 -21.83
N VAL A 151 16.71 -25.02 -21.52
CA VAL A 151 17.86 -24.66 -22.34
C VAL A 151 18.53 -25.97 -22.77
N ASP A 152 18.67 -26.17 -24.07
CA ASP A 152 19.32 -27.35 -24.65
C ASP A 152 20.87 -27.29 -24.48
N TRP A 153 21.54 -28.39 -24.68
CA TRP A 153 23.02 -28.52 -24.61
C TRP A 153 23.74 -27.56 -25.56
N ASP A 154 23.10 -27.20 -26.66
CA ASP A 154 23.63 -26.27 -27.67
C ASP A 154 23.29 -24.80 -27.33
N GLY A 155 22.64 -24.51 -26.19
CA GLY A 155 22.29 -23.17 -25.76
C GLY A 155 21.01 -22.61 -26.39
N ASN A 156 20.21 -23.46 -27.06
CA ASN A 156 18.92 -23.02 -27.57
C ASN A 156 17.88 -22.99 -26.44
N GLU A 157 17.16 -21.89 -26.35
CA GLU A 157 16.09 -21.68 -25.35
C GLU A 157 14.73 -22.08 -25.95
N LEU A 158 14.00 -22.93 -25.24
CA LEU A 158 12.62 -23.26 -25.57
C LEU A 158 11.71 -22.33 -24.75
N LEU A 159 11.02 -21.43 -25.43
CA LEU A 159 10.13 -20.45 -24.81
C LEU A 159 8.72 -21.03 -24.66
N LEU A 160 7.97 -20.53 -23.66
CA LEU A 160 6.56 -20.88 -23.48
C LEU A 160 5.72 -20.45 -24.69
N SER A 161 6.08 -19.35 -25.34
CA SER A 161 5.48 -18.85 -26.59
C SER A 161 5.55 -19.85 -27.73
N ASP A 162 6.64 -20.61 -27.84
CA ASP A 162 6.85 -21.57 -28.92
C ASP A 162 5.91 -22.77 -28.82
N ILE A 163 5.57 -23.15 -27.58
CA ILE A 163 4.65 -24.27 -27.30
C ILE A 163 3.19 -23.83 -27.51
N LEU A 164 2.83 -22.62 -27.07
CA LEU A 164 1.45 -22.12 -27.13
C LEU A 164 1.07 -21.61 -28.52
N GLY A 165 2.02 -21.20 -29.34
CA GLY A 165 1.78 -20.61 -30.65
C GLY A 165 1.40 -21.59 -31.76
N THR A 166 1.51 -22.90 -31.56
CA THR A 166 1.37 -23.90 -32.64
C THR A 166 -0.04 -24.42 -32.87
N VAL A 167 -1.07 -23.96 -32.15
CA VAL A 167 -2.41 -24.55 -32.21
C VAL A 167 -3.37 -23.89 -33.22
N SER A 168 -2.94 -22.84 -33.93
CA SER A 168 -3.92 -21.95 -34.59
C SER A 168 -4.25 -22.24 -36.07
N TYR A 169 -3.63 -23.17 -36.78
CA TYR A 169 -3.80 -23.23 -38.24
C TYR A 169 -4.24 -24.56 -38.86
N THR A 170 -4.73 -25.53 -38.11
CA THR A 170 -5.14 -26.82 -38.67
C THR A 170 -6.66 -26.94 -39.06
N HIS A 171 -7.44 -25.91 -38.88
CA HIS A 171 -8.90 -25.98 -39.11
C HIS A 171 -9.47 -25.16 -40.30
N LEU A 172 -8.64 -24.77 -41.27
CA LEU A 172 -9.15 -24.10 -42.47
C LEU A 172 -8.73 -24.86 -43.76
N ARG A 173 -9.09 -26.14 -43.85
CA ARG A 173 -9.18 -26.85 -45.12
C ARG A 173 -10.18 -27.99 -44.98
N ALA A 174 -11.44 -27.68 -45.16
CA ALA A 174 -12.47 -28.61 -45.64
C ALA A 174 -13.46 -27.83 -46.50
#